data_59403505d9716bd53673cd3c13791f56
#
_entry.id   59403505d9716bd53673cd3c13791f56
#
_cell.length_a   1.000
_cell.length_b   1.000
_cell.length_c   1.000
_cell.angle_alpha   90.00
_cell.angle_beta   90.00
_cell.angle_gamma   90.00
#
_symmetry.space_group_name_H-M   'P 1'
#
loop_
_entity.id
_entity.type
_entity.pdbx_description
1 polymer ?
#
loop_
_entity_poly.entity_id
_entity_poly.type
_entity_poly.pdbx_seq_one_letter_code
_entity_poly.pdbx_strand_id
1 'polypeptide(L)'
;MIAIACVDLKNGIGKDGNLLISIPEDQKFFRETTRDSVVVMGRKTLFSFKNKEPLKNRINIVFTSNVQLKEEYKNFDNIYFVQSELDFDNILKKYNDKKVFLIGGEKIYFDLIDKCDTALITKVYKEFEADTFFPDLTERGFKVEKESELFTYNEINYKFITYKK
;
A
#
# COMPACT_ATOMS: atom_id res chain seq x y z
N MET A 1 4.06 -11.58 2.46
CA MET A 1 3.18 -10.41 2.18
C MET A 1 3.55 -9.80 0.84
N ILE A 2 2.67 -9.00 0.30
CA ILE A 2 2.82 -8.35 -1.01
C ILE A 2 2.78 -6.84 -0.80
N ALA A 3 3.83 -6.10 -1.18
CA ALA A 3 3.75 -4.65 -1.23
C ALA A 3 3.08 -4.22 -2.54
N ILE A 4 2.26 -3.18 -2.50
CA ILE A 4 1.62 -2.60 -3.69
C ILE A 4 1.71 -1.08 -3.62
N ALA A 5 2.23 -0.44 -4.66
CA ALA A 5 2.43 1.00 -4.70
C ALA A 5 2.48 1.54 -6.14
N CYS A 6 2.13 2.81 -6.28
CA CYS A 6 2.41 3.61 -7.47
C CYS A 6 3.54 4.59 -7.13
N VAL A 7 4.62 4.54 -7.89
CA VAL A 7 5.84 5.33 -7.62
C VAL A 7 6.28 6.12 -8.84
N ASP A 8 6.87 7.28 -8.62
CA ASP A 8 7.50 8.07 -9.68
C ASP A 8 8.94 7.60 -9.99
N LEU A 9 9.67 8.32 -10.80
CA LEU A 9 11.06 7.98 -11.19
C LEU A 9 12.02 7.86 -10.01
N LYS A 10 11.77 8.58 -8.91
CA LYS A 10 12.61 8.59 -7.71
C LYS A 10 11.97 7.86 -6.53
N ASN A 11 11.07 6.92 -6.79
CA ASN A 11 10.31 6.20 -5.78
C ASN A 11 9.40 7.08 -4.91
N GLY A 12 9.07 8.29 -5.36
CA GLY A 12 8.07 9.13 -4.71
C GLY A 12 6.69 8.51 -4.76
N ILE A 13 5.93 8.61 -3.67
CA ILE A 13 4.56 8.08 -3.53
C ILE A 13 3.53 9.13 -3.18
N GLY A 14 3.94 10.26 -2.60
CA GLY A 14 3.00 11.28 -2.19
C GLY A 14 3.64 12.62 -1.91
N LYS A 15 2.78 13.64 -1.78
CA LYS A 15 3.14 15.00 -1.36
C LYS A 15 1.97 15.62 -0.62
N ASP A 16 2.26 16.29 0.50
CA ASP A 16 1.27 16.99 1.33
C ASP A 16 0.06 16.09 1.69
N GLY A 17 0.30 14.80 1.95
CA GLY A 17 -0.72 13.83 2.31
C GLY A 17 -1.55 13.29 1.15
N ASN A 18 -1.24 13.64 -0.09
CA ASN A 18 -1.94 13.19 -1.29
C ASN A 18 -1.06 12.30 -2.17
N LEU A 19 -1.69 11.47 -2.99
CA LEU A 19 -0.99 10.74 -4.05
C LEU A 19 -0.42 11.72 -5.07
N LEU A 20 0.73 11.39 -5.67
CA LEU A 20 1.38 12.22 -6.70
C LEU A 20 0.55 12.29 -7.99
N ILE A 21 -0.11 11.19 -8.33
CA ILE A 21 -0.91 11.05 -9.53
C ILE A 21 -2.03 10.03 -9.31
N SER A 22 -3.14 10.26 -9.97
CA SER A 22 -4.27 9.34 -10.00
C SER A 22 -4.46 8.83 -11.42
N ILE A 23 -4.11 7.57 -11.65
CA ILE A 23 -4.28 6.88 -12.93
C ILE A 23 -5.44 5.90 -12.80
N PRO A 24 -6.54 6.04 -13.58
CA PRO A 24 -7.72 5.19 -13.43
C PRO A 24 -7.45 3.69 -13.54
N GLU A 25 -6.58 3.28 -14.46
CA GLU A 25 -6.20 1.87 -14.63
C GLU A 25 -5.39 1.33 -13.45
N ASP A 26 -4.55 2.16 -12.83
CA ASP A 26 -3.83 1.82 -11.61
C ASP A 26 -4.79 1.66 -10.42
N GLN A 27 -5.75 2.55 -10.28
CA GLN A 27 -6.78 2.46 -9.24
C GLN A 27 -7.65 1.21 -9.41
N LYS A 28 -8.02 0.88 -10.64
CA LYS A 28 -8.75 -0.35 -10.96
C LYS A 28 -7.92 -1.59 -10.61
N PHE A 29 -6.65 -1.61 -11.00
CA PHE A 29 -5.71 -2.68 -10.66
C PHE A 29 -5.60 -2.87 -9.15
N PHE A 30 -5.46 -1.79 -8.39
CA PHE A 30 -5.42 -1.83 -6.93
C PHE A 30 -6.70 -2.44 -6.34
N ARG A 31 -7.87 -1.95 -6.76
CA ARG A 31 -9.16 -2.46 -6.26
C ARG A 31 -9.36 -3.94 -6.53
N GLU A 32 -9.08 -4.38 -7.75
CA GLU A 32 -9.26 -5.77 -8.16
C GLU A 32 -8.26 -6.71 -7.47
N THR A 33 -7.00 -6.27 -7.39
CA THR A 33 -5.92 -7.06 -6.80
C THR A 33 -6.09 -7.25 -5.30
N THR A 34 -6.55 -6.23 -4.58
CA THR A 34 -6.69 -6.27 -3.11
C THR A 34 -8.06 -6.71 -2.61
N ARG A 35 -9.01 -6.99 -3.51
CA ARG A 35 -10.35 -7.45 -3.12
C ARG A 35 -10.26 -8.73 -2.29
N ASP A 36 -11.10 -8.82 -1.26
CA ASP A 36 -11.24 -9.98 -0.36
C ASP A 36 -9.94 -10.36 0.39
N SER A 37 -9.00 -9.43 0.46
CA SER A 37 -7.70 -9.59 1.12
C SER A 37 -7.61 -8.81 2.42
N VAL A 38 -6.46 -8.94 3.10
CA VAL A 38 -6.04 -8.06 4.18
C VAL A 38 -5.21 -6.92 3.59
N VAL A 39 -5.51 -5.68 3.98
CA VAL A 39 -4.71 -4.49 3.63
C VAL A 39 -4.12 -3.88 4.89
N VAL A 40 -2.83 -3.58 4.84
CA VAL A 40 -2.03 -3.08 5.98
C VAL A 40 -1.56 -1.67 5.67
N MET A 41 -1.80 -0.75 6.58
CA MET A 41 -1.52 0.67 6.36
C MET A 41 -1.19 1.42 7.65
N GLY A 42 -0.69 2.62 7.51
CA GLY A 42 -0.61 3.60 8.59
C GLY A 42 -1.87 4.48 8.67
N ARG A 43 -2.03 5.19 9.78
CA ARG A 43 -3.17 6.08 10.02
C ARG A 43 -3.38 7.12 8.91
N LYS A 44 -2.31 7.76 8.43
CA LYS A 44 -2.41 8.79 7.39
C LYS A 44 -3.01 8.24 6.08
N THR A 45 -2.70 7.01 5.75
CA THR A 45 -3.27 6.33 4.57
C THR A 45 -4.76 6.09 4.76
N LEU A 46 -5.19 5.61 5.93
CA LEU A 46 -6.62 5.48 6.25
C LEU A 46 -7.35 6.83 6.09
N PHE A 47 -6.76 7.91 6.61
CA PHE A 47 -7.37 9.24 6.57
C PHE A 47 -7.39 9.86 5.16
N SER A 48 -6.62 9.33 4.22
CA SER A 48 -6.64 9.73 2.81
C SER A 48 -7.80 9.14 2.02
N PHE A 49 -8.47 8.12 2.56
CA PHE A 49 -9.62 7.49 1.89
C PHE A 49 -10.87 8.36 2.00
N LYS A 50 -11.79 8.14 1.06
CA LYS A 50 -13.09 8.83 1.05
C LYS A 50 -13.79 8.67 2.41
N ASN A 51 -14.20 9.78 2.98
CA ASN A 51 -14.83 9.85 4.31
C ASN A 51 -13.97 9.27 5.45
N LYS A 52 -12.68 9.05 5.23
CA LYS A 52 -11.77 8.35 6.16
C LYS A 52 -12.29 6.96 6.56
N GLU A 53 -13.03 6.31 5.67
CA GLU A 53 -13.61 4.99 5.93
C GLU A 53 -12.66 3.87 5.49
N PRO A 54 -12.70 2.71 6.17
CA PRO A 54 -11.92 1.54 5.74
C PRO A 54 -12.36 1.05 4.36
N LEU A 55 -11.44 0.44 3.63
CA LEU A 55 -11.74 -0.12 2.31
C LEU A 55 -12.74 -1.27 2.44
N LYS A 56 -13.82 -1.19 1.65
CA LYS A 56 -14.87 -2.20 1.61
C LYS A 56 -14.37 -3.51 1.02
N ASN A 57 -14.92 -4.63 1.47
CA ASN A 57 -14.57 -5.99 1.02
C ASN A 57 -13.09 -6.34 1.24
N ARG A 58 -12.50 -5.78 2.30
CA ARG A 58 -11.15 -6.08 2.76
C ARG A 58 -11.13 -6.02 4.28
N ILE A 59 -10.15 -6.71 4.86
CA ILE A 59 -9.82 -6.54 6.27
C ILE A 59 -8.73 -5.47 6.34
N ASN A 60 -9.00 -4.38 7.03
CA ASN A 60 -8.09 -3.25 7.17
C ASN A 60 -7.34 -3.35 8.50
N ILE A 61 -6.01 -3.37 8.45
CA ILE A 61 -5.16 -3.32 9.65
C ILE A 61 -4.37 -2.01 9.61
N VAL A 62 -4.54 -1.20 10.64
CA VAL A 62 -3.97 0.14 10.71
C VAL A 62 -3.00 0.23 11.88
N PHE A 63 -1.73 0.52 11.57
CA PHE A 63 -0.73 0.83 12.59
C PHE A 63 -0.91 2.26 13.08
N THR A 64 -1.10 2.42 14.39
CA THR A 64 -1.24 3.73 15.03
C THR A 64 -0.99 3.65 16.53
N SER A 65 -0.41 4.71 17.10
CA SER A 65 -0.33 4.89 18.54
C SER A 65 -1.59 5.53 19.16
N ASN A 66 -2.52 6.00 18.30
CA ASN A 66 -3.76 6.63 18.77
C ASN A 66 -4.81 5.57 19.14
N VAL A 67 -4.90 5.27 20.44
CA VAL A 67 -5.83 4.25 20.97
C VAL A 67 -7.31 4.65 20.86
N GLN A 68 -7.61 5.95 20.71
CA GLN A 68 -8.98 6.45 20.62
C GLN A 68 -9.64 6.08 19.27
N LEU A 69 -8.86 5.83 18.24
CA LEU A 69 -9.40 5.44 16.92
C LEU A 69 -10.22 4.15 16.98
N LYS A 70 -9.88 3.23 17.86
CA LYS A 70 -10.66 2.00 18.04
C LYS A 70 -12.11 2.30 18.42
N GLU A 71 -12.34 3.29 19.27
CA GLU A 71 -13.69 3.71 19.65
C GLU A 71 -14.39 4.48 18.53
N GLU A 72 -13.66 5.35 17.84
CA GLU A 72 -14.21 6.14 16.72
C GLU A 72 -14.69 5.24 15.55
N TYR A 73 -14.02 4.10 15.33
CA TYR A 73 -14.32 3.16 14.26
C TYR A 73 -15.10 1.92 14.70
N LYS A 74 -15.68 1.92 15.91
CA LYS A 74 -16.36 0.75 16.47
C LYS A 74 -17.55 0.22 15.67
N ASN A 75 -18.15 1.05 14.82
CA ASN A 75 -19.28 0.66 13.97
C ASN A 75 -18.84 -0.05 12.67
N PHE A 76 -17.54 -0.13 12.41
CA PHE A 76 -17.00 -0.92 11.31
C PHE A 76 -16.51 -2.27 11.82
N ASP A 77 -16.86 -3.35 11.13
CA ASP A 77 -16.48 -4.72 11.51
C ASP A 77 -15.23 -5.23 10.78
N ASN A 78 -14.71 -4.47 9.83
CA ASN A 78 -13.61 -4.85 8.95
C ASN A 78 -12.33 -4.03 9.17
N ILE A 79 -12.11 -3.49 10.36
CA ILE A 79 -10.93 -2.70 10.70
C ILE A 79 -10.36 -3.08 12.06
N TYR A 80 -9.03 -3.17 12.13
CA TYR A 80 -8.25 -3.39 13.35
C TYR A 80 -7.20 -2.31 13.48
N PHE A 81 -6.98 -1.84 14.71
CA PHE A 81 -5.89 -0.92 15.04
C PHE A 81 -4.84 -1.66 15.87
N VAL A 82 -3.59 -1.57 15.45
CA VAL A 82 -2.44 -2.25 16.08
C VAL A 82 -1.35 -1.23 16.43
N GLN A 83 -0.65 -1.47 17.53
CA GLN A 83 0.45 -0.62 18.00
C GLN A 83 1.82 -1.28 17.83
N SER A 84 1.85 -2.60 17.65
CA SER A 84 3.08 -3.39 17.59
C SER A 84 3.01 -4.46 16.51
N GLU A 85 4.17 -5.00 16.14
CA GLU A 85 4.23 -6.16 15.25
C GLU A 85 3.59 -7.40 15.88
N LEU A 86 3.68 -7.56 17.21
CA LEU A 86 3.04 -8.68 17.89
C LEU A 86 1.51 -8.62 17.78
N ASP A 87 0.92 -7.44 17.97
CA ASP A 87 -0.52 -7.24 17.76
C ASP A 87 -0.92 -7.55 16.33
N PHE A 88 -0.12 -7.06 15.38
CA PHE A 88 -0.30 -7.31 13.95
C PHE A 88 -0.28 -8.81 13.64
N ASP A 89 0.75 -9.53 14.09
CA ASP A 89 0.87 -10.97 13.86
C ASP A 89 -0.30 -11.76 14.47
N ASN A 90 -0.80 -11.33 15.63
CA ASN A 90 -1.96 -11.95 16.27
C ASN A 90 -3.25 -11.75 15.45
N ILE A 91 -3.43 -10.60 14.84
CA ILE A 91 -4.57 -10.37 13.95
C ILE A 91 -4.44 -11.20 12.66
N LEU A 92 -3.23 -11.26 12.07
CA LEU A 92 -3.00 -12.02 10.84
C LEU A 92 -3.31 -13.52 11.00
N LYS A 93 -3.10 -14.09 12.17
CA LYS A 93 -3.45 -15.50 12.45
C LYS A 93 -4.93 -15.81 12.23
N LYS A 94 -5.81 -14.83 12.37
CA LYS A 94 -7.25 -14.97 12.11
C LYS A 94 -7.58 -15.05 10.62
N TYR A 95 -6.66 -14.61 9.76
CA TYR A 95 -6.85 -14.45 8.32
C TYR A 95 -5.74 -15.15 7.52
N ASN A 96 -5.29 -16.30 7.99
CA ASN A 96 -4.20 -17.06 7.39
C ASN A 96 -4.51 -17.61 5.98
N ASP A 97 -5.77 -17.62 5.59
CA ASP A 97 -6.27 -18.00 4.26
C ASP A 97 -6.28 -16.84 3.25
N LYS A 98 -6.02 -15.62 3.71
CA LYS A 98 -6.10 -14.41 2.88
C LYS A 98 -4.73 -13.90 2.46
N LYS A 99 -4.66 -13.33 1.27
CA LYS A 99 -3.50 -12.53 0.86
C LYS A 99 -3.39 -11.28 1.72
N VAL A 100 -2.17 -10.84 1.99
CA VAL A 100 -1.88 -9.65 2.79
C VAL A 100 -1.12 -8.65 1.94
N PHE A 101 -1.71 -7.48 1.75
CA PHE A 101 -1.13 -6.37 0.98
C PHE A 101 -0.69 -5.23 1.88
N LEU A 102 0.56 -4.81 1.73
CA LEU A 102 1.12 -3.62 2.34
C LEU A 102 0.84 -2.43 1.42
N ILE A 103 0.03 -1.47 1.88
CA ILE A 103 -0.48 -0.39 1.01
C ILE A 103 -0.02 1.02 1.39
N GLY A 104 0.83 1.14 2.40
CA GLY A 104 1.48 2.40 2.75
C GLY A 104 1.07 3.00 4.09
N GLY A 105 1.50 4.19 4.42
CA GLY A 105 2.44 5.02 3.65
C GLY A 105 3.91 4.69 3.86
N GLU A 106 4.74 5.73 3.70
CA GLU A 106 6.20 5.61 3.73
C GLU A 106 6.71 4.81 4.91
N LYS A 107 6.37 5.22 6.14
CA LYS A 107 6.85 4.53 7.34
C LYS A 107 6.49 3.04 7.33
N ILE A 108 5.27 2.70 6.95
CA ILE A 108 4.80 1.31 6.91
C ILE A 108 5.54 0.49 5.84
N TYR A 109 5.82 1.09 4.68
CA TYR A 109 6.64 0.43 3.67
C TYR A 109 8.05 0.16 4.19
N PHE A 110 8.73 1.17 4.77
CA PHE A 110 10.09 1.01 5.30
C PHE A 110 10.18 0.00 6.44
N ASP A 111 9.20 -0.01 7.34
CA ASP A 111 9.19 -0.90 8.51
C ASP A 111 8.91 -2.37 8.13
N LEU A 112 8.08 -2.62 7.10
CA LEU A 112 7.56 -3.96 6.83
C LEU A 112 7.95 -4.54 5.46
N ILE A 113 8.66 -3.81 4.61
CA ILE A 113 9.03 -4.30 3.26
C ILE A 113 9.84 -5.59 3.32
N ASP A 114 10.66 -5.78 4.35
CA ASP A 114 11.48 -6.98 4.51
C ASP A 114 10.66 -8.23 4.81
N LYS A 115 9.42 -8.07 5.25
CA LYS A 115 8.43 -9.16 5.41
C LYS A 115 7.69 -9.50 4.11
N CYS A 116 7.90 -8.73 3.05
CA CYS A 116 7.31 -9.00 1.74
C CYS A 116 8.25 -9.85 0.89
N ASP A 117 7.67 -10.78 0.14
CA ASP A 117 8.36 -11.59 -0.88
C ASP A 117 8.08 -11.10 -2.30
N THR A 118 7.05 -10.28 -2.45
CA THR A 118 6.56 -9.75 -3.72
C THR A 118 6.25 -8.27 -3.59
N ALA A 119 6.54 -7.51 -4.64
CA ALA A 119 6.09 -6.13 -4.76
C ALA A 119 5.47 -5.88 -6.14
N LEU A 120 4.26 -5.32 -6.15
CA LEU A 120 3.52 -4.94 -7.35
C LEU A 120 3.62 -3.42 -7.47
N ILE A 121 4.42 -2.96 -8.42
CA ILE A 121 4.75 -1.54 -8.56
C ILE A 121 4.22 -0.99 -9.87
N THR A 122 3.40 0.06 -9.79
CA THR A 122 3.10 0.90 -10.94
C THR A 122 4.17 1.97 -11.02
N LYS A 123 5.08 1.82 -11.98
CA LYS A 123 6.19 2.77 -12.19
C LYS A 123 5.76 3.85 -13.18
N VAL A 124 5.73 5.07 -12.70
CA VAL A 124 5.39 6.26 -13.50
C VAL A 124 6.69 6.94 -13.95
N TYR A 125 6.85 7.10 -15.26
CA TYR A 125 8.07 7.65 -15.86
C TYR A 125 8.01 9.18 -15.95
N LYS A 126 7.82 9.79 -14.79
CA LYS A 126 7.89 11.23 -14.55
C LYS A 126 8.36 11.45 -13.12
N GLU A 127 9.10 12.52 -12.89
CA GLU A 127 9.46 12.97 -11.56
C GLU A 127 8.45 14.01 -11.08
N PHE A 128 7.90 13.77 -9.89
CA PHE A 128 7.09 14.72 -9.14
C PHE A 128 7.89 15.22 -7.93
N GLU A 129 7.52 16.34 -7.37
CA GLU A 129 8.15 16.86 -6.15
C GLU A 129 7.58 16.14 -4.91
N ALA A 130 7.89 14.84 -4.76
CA ALA A 130 7.42 14.04 -3.65
C ALA A 130 8.08 14.44 -2.32
N ASP A 131 7.35 14.27 -1.22
CA ASP A 131 7.88 14.39 0.15
C ASP A 131 7.82 13.05 0.92
N THR A 132 7.18 12.03 0.34
CA THR A 132 7.14 10.66 0.86
C THR A 132 7.57 9.68 -0.22
N PHE A 133 8.26 8.61 0.21
CA PHE A 133 8.95 7.70 -0.71
C PHE A 133 8.70 6.24 -0.38
N PHE A 134 8.83 5.40 -1.40
CA PHE A 134 8.87 3.95 -1.31
C PHE A 134 10.33 3.48 -1.22
N PRO A 135 10.64 2.44 -0.42
CA PRO A 135 12.02 1.94 -0.31
C PRO A 135 12.55 1.41 -1.63
N ASP A 136 13.87 1.51 -1.81
CA ASP A 136 14.54 0.92 -2.97
C ASP A 136 14.49 -0.61 -2.87
N LEU A 137 13.77 -1.22 -3.78
CA LEU A 137 13.55 -2.68 -3.81
C LEU A 137 14.84 -3.44 -4.13
N THR A 138 15.73 -2.87 -4.94
CA THR A 138 17.00 -3.49 -5.30
C THR A 138 17.90 -3.64 -4.06
N GLU A 139 17.96 -2.59 -3.24
CA GLU A 139 18.72 -2.63 -1.98
C GLU A 139 18.11 -3.61 -0.97
N ARG A 140 16.83 -3.95 -1.12
CA ARG A 140 16.11 -4.90 -0.26
C ARG A 140 16.11 -6.34 -0.82
N GLY A 141 16.89 -6.59 -1.87
CA GLY A 141 17.06 -7.93 -2.44
C GLY A 141 15.97 -8.37 -3.43
N PHE A 142 15.09 -7.47 -3.83
CA PHE A 142 14.10 -7.76 -4.87
C PHE A 142 14.69 -7.64 -6.28
N LYS A 143 14.16 -8.46 -7.17
CA LYS A 143 14.51 -8.44 -8.60
C LYS A 143 13.23 -8.37 -9.42
N VAL A 144 13.32 -7.73 -10.59
CA VAL A 144 12.21 -7.72 -11.55
C VAL A 144 11.92 -9.14 -12.01
N GLU A 145 10.69 -9.60 -11.82
CA GLU A 145 10.20 -10.87 -12.34
C GLU A 145 9.44 -10.68 -13.65
N LYS A 146 8.62 -9.62 -13.73
CA LYS A 146 7.77 -9.35 -14.88
C LYS A 146 7.53 -7.84 -15.05
N GLU A 147 7.53 -7.40 -16.29
CA GLU A 147 7.10 -6.04 -16.68
C GLU A 147 5.96 -6.11 -17.68
N SER A 148 5.01 -5.19 -17.58
CA SER A 148 4.00 -4.97 -18.61
C SER A 148 4.60 -4.21 -19.81
N GLU A 149 3.81 -4.10 -20.87
CA GLU A 149 4.05 -3.09 -21.91
C GLU A 149 3.95 -1.67 -21.33
N LEU A 150 4.41 -0.68 -22.09
CA LEU A 150 4.31 0.73 -21.73
C LEU A 150 2.89 1.24 -22.01
N PHE A 151 2.26 1.80 -20.99
CA PHE A 151 0.98 2.49 -21.08
C PHE A 151 1.16 4.00 -20.96
N THR A 152 0.16 4.75 -21.40
CA THR A 152 0.15 6.21 -21.32
C THR A 152 -1.19 6.71 -20.80
N TYR A 153 -1.15 7.66 -19.87
CA TYR A 153 -2.30 8.40 -19.35
C TYR A 153 -1.94 9.88 -19.22
N ASN A 154 -2.72 10.76 -19.85
CA ASN A 154 -2.45 12.21 -19.88
C ASN A 154 -0.98 12.53 -20.21
N GLU A 155 -0.45 11.93 -21.27
CA GLU A 155 0.93 12.10 -21.75
C GLU A 155 2.01 11.59 -20.79
N ILE A 156 1.63 10.87 -19.73
CA ILE A 156 2.54 10.29 -18.77
C ILE A 156 2.60 8.79 -18.99
N ASN A 157 3.82 8.27 -19.19
CA ASN A 157 4.06 6.86 -19.40
C ASN A 157 4.16 6.12 -18.06
N TYR A 158 3.66 4.89 -18.02
CA TYR A 158 3.79 4.02 -16.87
C TYR A 158 3.81 2.54 -17.26
N LYS A 159 4.31 1.70 -16.34
CA LYS A 159 4.29 0.24 -16.46
C LYS A 159 3.84 -0.38 -15.14
N PHE A 160 3.29 -1.57 -15.23
CA PHE A 160 3.12 -2.46 -14.08
C PHE A 160 4.31 -3.41 -14.00
N ILE A 161 5.00 -3.43 -12.87
CA ILE A 161 6.20 -4.23 -12.65
C ILE A 161 6.01 -5.11 -11.41
N THR A 162 6.25 -6.40 -11.57
CA THR A 162 6.28 -7.35 -10.46
C THR A 162 7.71 -7.63 -10.06
N TYR A 163 8.00 -7.42 -8.79
CA TYR A 163 9.28 -7.74 -8.17
C TYR A 163 9.12 -8.95 -7.24
N LYS A 164 10.15 -9.78 -7.19
CA LYS A 164 10.26 -10.93 -6.28
C LYS A 164 11.58 -10.88 -5.53
N LYS A 165 11.56 -11.36 -4.30
CA LYS A 165 12.74 -11.61 -3.49
C LYS A 165 13.38 -12.95 -3.83
#